data_7ad6095c0bd84d545e35c6491f07b9df
#
_entry.id   7ad6095c0bd84d545e35c6491f07b9df
#
_cell.length_a   1.000
_cell.length_b   1.000
_cell.length_c   1.000
_cell.angle_alpha   90.00
_cell.angle_beta   90.00
_cell.angle_gamma   90.00
#
_symmetry.space_group_name_H-M   'P 1'
#
loop_
_entity.id
_entity.type
_entity.pdbx_description
1 polymer ?
#
loop_
_entity_poly.entity_id
_entity_poly.type
_entity_poly.pdbx_seq_one_letter_code
_entity_poly.pdbx_strand_id
1 'polypeptide(L)'
;MAAISITAGSVIPSSSAVLKYGIAGETITAGQLLYIEPVTLLMKLCDANSTAAIAAAVGIATNGASVNQRVYYCTEDSGGFAIGATILSGDTLWSSATPGGITKTAADQVSGIYSTPIGVMISTTLAKIKIIPGGLIA
;
A
#
# COMPACT_ATOMS: atom_id res chain seq x y z
N MET A 1 -3.33 -16.01 1.59
CA MET A 1 -3.38 -14.81 0.74
C MET A 1 -2.00 -14.43 0.30
N ALA A 2 -1.82 -14.28 -0.98
CA ALA A 2 -0.50 -14.02 -1.52
C ALA A 2 -0.36 -12.52 -1.87
N ALA A 3 0.49 -11.81 -1.17
CA ALA A 3 0.90 -10.48 -1.59
C ALA A 3 1.73 -10.60 -2.88
N ILE A 4 1.63 -9.60 -3.76
CA ILE A 4 2.50 -9.54 -4.93
C ILE A 4 3.95 -9.32 -4.47
N SER A 5 4.90 -9.84 -5.24
CA SER A 5 6.32 -9.64 -4.97
C SER A 5 6.76 -8.31 -5.58
N ILE A 6 7.20 -7.38 -4.76
CA ILE A 6 7.60 -6.02 -5.17
C ILE A 6 9.12 -5.87 -5.06
N THR A 7 9.73 -5.36 -6.12
CA THR A 7 11.14 -4.97 -6.11
C THR A 7 11.25 -3.52 -5.66
N ALA A 8 11.76 -3.30 -4.46
CA ALA A 8 11.80 -1.98 -3.83
C ALA A 8 12.50 -0.91 -4.68
N GLY A 9 13.60 -1.26 -5.32
CA GLY A 9 14.35 -0.32 -6.17
C GLY A 9 13.62 0.11 -7.44
N SER A 10 12.52 -0.55 -7.79
CA SER A 10 11.71 -0.25 -8.97
C SER A 10 10.41 0.47 -8.62
N VAL A 11 10.18 0.80 -7.35
CA VAL A 11 9.01 1.58 -6.91
C VAL A 11 9.31 3.06 -7.13
N ILE A 12 8.60 3.68 -8.08
CA ILE A 12 8.88 5.07 -8.48
C ILE A 12 7.54 5.81 -8.66
N PRO A 13 7.26 6.86 -7.86
CA PRO A 13 6.09 7.69 -8.07
C PRO A 13 6.25 8.54 -9.32
N SER A 14 5.13 8.88 -9.98
CA SER A 14 5.15 9.79 -11.11
C SER A 14 5.24 11.25 -10.64
N SER A 15 5.38 12.18 -11.59
CA SER A 15 5.38 13.62 -11.29
C SER A 15 4.02 14.11 -10.77
N SER A 16 2.95 13.34 -10.97
CA SER A 16 1.61 13.66 -10.46
C SER A 16 1.33 13.10 -9.07
N ALA A 17 2.29 12.38 -8.47
CA ALA A 17 2.10 11.74 -7.17
C ALA A 17 1.92 12.76 -6.07
N VAL A 18 0.96 12.48 -5.18
CA VAL A 18 0.81 13.21 -3.92
C VAL A 18 1.60 12.48 -2.86
N LEU A 19 2.69 13.07 -2.42
CA LEU A 19 3.59 12.48 -1.43
C LEU A 19 3.42 13.18 -0.09
N LYS A 20 3.41 12.37 0.97
CA LYS A 20 3.46 12.82 2.36
C LYS A 20 4.61 12.12 3.05
N TYR A 21 4.91 12.51 4.28
CA TYR A 21 5.94 11.84 5.05
C TYR A 21 5.54 11.70 6.51
N GLY A 22 6.17 10.75 7.17
CA GLY A 22 6.04 10.51 8.59
C GLY A 22 7.29 9.83 9.11
N ILE A 23 7.25 9.39 10.36
CA ILE A 23 8.37 8.69 10.99
C ILE A 23 8.01 7.21 11.09
N ALA A 24 8.92 6.35 10.65
CA ALA A 24 8.72 4.91 10.69
C ALA A 24 8.72 4.38 12.12
N GLY A 25 7.75 3.58 12.47
CA GLY A 25 7.64 2.89 13.75
C GLY A 25 8.15 1.46 13.72
N GLU A 26 8.54 0.98 12.54
CA GLU A 26 9.15 -0.33 12.29
C GLU A 26 9.92 -0.26 10.98
N THR A 27 10.64 -1.32 10.64
CA THR A 27 11.39 -1.36 9.37
C THR A 27 10.41 -1.40 8.19
N ILE A 28 10.57 -0.47 7.26
CA ILE A 28 9.73 -0.30 6.08
C ILE A 28 10.60 -0.37 4.84
N THR A 29 10.11 -1.00 3.78
CA THR A 29 10.74 -0.98 2.46
C THR A 29 9.79 -0.33 1.45
N ALA A 30 10.36 0.23 0.37
CA ALA A 30 9.55 0.85 -0.68
C ALA A 30 8.59 -0.17 -1.28
N GLY A 31 7.36 0.26 -1.56
CA GLY A 31 6.29 -0.58 -2.08
C GLY A 31 5.38 -1.17 -1.01
N GLN A 32 5.71 -1.03 0.25
CA GLN A 32 4.84 -1.51 1.33
C GLN A 32 3.71 -0.52 1.64
N LEU A 33 2.55 -1.08 1.96
CA LEU A 33 1.37 -0.32 2.33
C LEU A 33 1.42 0.03 3.82
N LEU A 34 1.13 1.29 4.15
CA LEU A 34 1.31 1.83 5.50
C LEU A 34 0.00 2.31 6.11
N TYR A 35 -0.08 2.27 7.45
CA TYR A 35 -1.10 2.98 8.23
C TYR A 35 -0.40 3.88 9.27
N ILE A 36 -1.16 4.80 9.85
CA ILE A 36 -0.67 5.67 10.94
C ILE A 36 -1.18 5.09 12.26
N GLU A 37 -0.25 4.73 13.15
CA GLU A 37 -0.59 4.21 14.47
C GLU A 37 -1.28 5.33 15.29
N PRO A 38 -2.51 5.10 15.83
CA PRO A 38 -3.33 6.21 16.38
C PRO A 38 -2.74 6.91 17.60
N VAL A 39 -1.97 6.23 18.41
CA VAL A 39 -1.42 6.79 19.67
C VAL A 39 -0.11 7.51 19.43
N THR A 40 0.83 6.85 18.77
CA THR A 40 2.19 7.38 18.55
C THR A 40 2.32 8.20 17.28
N LEU A 41 1.37 8.07 16.34
CA LEU A 41 1.37 8.68 15.00
C LEU A 41 2.56 8.20 14.14
N LEU A 42 3.16 7.06 14.49
CA LEU A 42 4.22 6.46 13.69
C LEU A 42 3.64 5.67 12.51
N MET A 43 4.42 5.61 11.44
CA MET A 43 4.05 4.85 10.23
C MET A 43 4.42 3.39 10.42
N LYS A 44 3.47 2.50 10.20
CA LYS A 44 3.65 1.06 10.32
C LYS A 44 3.01 0.31 9.17
N LEU A 45 3.31 -0.99 9.07
CA LEU A 45 2.80 -1.85 7.99
C LEU A 45 1.30 -2.12 8.16
N CYS A 46 0.53 -1.82 7.13
CA CYS A 46 -0.91 -2.06 7.09
C CYS A 46 -1.20 -3.57 6.96
N ASP A 47 -2.26 -4.02 7.61
CA ASP A 47 -2.68 -5.42 7.57
C ASP A 47 -4.20 -5.52 7.47
N ALA A 48 -4.70 -6.07 6.37
CA ALA A 48 -6.12 -6.09 6.05
C ALA A 48 -6.95 -7.03 6.95
N ASN A 49 -6.34 -7.98 7.63
CA ASN A 49 -7.07 -8.90 8.52
C ASN A 49 -6.84 -8.63 10.01
N SER A 50 -6.30 -7.47 10.35
CA SER A 50 -6.07 -7.06 11.73
C SER A 50 -7.23 -6.20 12.26
N THR A 51 -6.96 -5.14 13.00
CA THR A 51 -8.00 -4.22 13.49
C THR A 51 -8.33 -3.16 12.44
N ALA A 52 -9.45 -2.45 12.63
CA ALA A 52 -9.84 -1.37 11.72
C ALA A 52 -8.73 -0.31 11.58
N ALA A 53 -8.08 0.06 12.69
CA ALA A 53 -7.02 1.06 12.67
C ALA A 53 -5.79 0.58 11.88
N ILE A 54 -5.39 -0.69 12.05
CA ILE A 54 -4.24 -1.28 11.37
C ILE A 54 -4.54 -1.53 9.90
N ALA A 55 -5.79 -1.80 9.56
CA ALA A 55 -6.23 -2.01 8.18
C ALA A 55 -6.47 -0.71 7.41
N ALA A 56 -6.46 0.45 8.07
CA ALA A 56 -6.74 1.75 7.46
C ALA A 56 -5.50 2.28 6.71
N ALA A 57 -5.28 1.78 5.51
CA ALA A 57 -4.14 2.18 4.68
C ALA A 57 -4.18 3.67 4.35
N VAL A 58 -3.03 4.35 4.43
CA VAL A 58 -2.88 5.77 4.09
C VAL A 58 -1.99 5.99 2.87
N GLY A 59 -1.08 5.08 2.58
CA GLY A 59 -0.21 5.26 1.42
C GLY A 59 0.74 4.10 1.20
N ILE A 60 1.46 4.18 0.07
CA ILE A 60 2.49 3.23 -0.33
C ILE A 60 3.84 3.88 -0.11
N ALA A 61 4.72 3.22 0.65
CA ALA A 61 6.07 3.74 0.90
C ALA A 61 6.86 3.89 -0.39
N THR A 62 7.53 5.02 -0.54
CA THR A 62 8.37 5.30 -1.72
C THR A 62 9.87 5.20 -1.43
N ASN A 63 10.24 5.03 -0.16
CA ASN A 63 11.63 4.79 0.26
C ASN A 63 11.67 3.78 1.41
N GLY A 64 12.84 3.22 1.65
CA GLY A 64 13.07 2.39 2.83
C GLY A 64 13.36 3.25 4.06
N ALA A 65 12.97 2.75 5.24
CA ALA A 65 13.23 3.43 6.51
C ALA A 65 13.36 2.42 7.64
N SER A 66 14.30 2.66 8.54
CA SER A 66 14.38 1.95 9.82
C SER A 66 13.57 2.73 10.87
N VAL A 67 13.39 2.12 12.04
CA VAL A 67 12.67 2.76 13.16
C VAL A 67 13.23 4.16 13.43
N ASN A 68 12.33 5.13 13.60
CA ASN A 68 12.63 6.55 13.84
C ASN A 68 13.20 7.32 12.64
N GLN A 69 13.28 6.70 11.46
CA GLN A 69 13.66 7.40 10.24
C GLN A 69 12.43 7.91 9.49
N ARG A 70 12.64 8.94 8.66
CA ARG A 70 11.58 9.49 7.82
C ARG A 70 11.24 8.53 6.69
N VAL A 71 9.94 8.31 6.50
CA VAL A 71 9.42 7.56 5.35
C VAL A 71 8.47 8.45 4.55
N TYR A 72 8.65 8.50 3.23
CA TYR A 72 7.73 9.15 2.32
C TYR A 72 6.76 8.12 1.78
N TYR A 73 5.49 8.53 1.61
CA TYR A 73 4.48 7.63 1.07
C TYR A 73 3.57 8.36 0.09
N CYS A 74 3.12 7.62 -0.91
CA CYS A 74 2.21 8.11 -1.93
C CYS A 74 0.77 7.80 -1.53
N THR A 75 -0.07 8.83 -1.49
CA THR A 75 -1.49 8.68 -1.18
C THR A 75 -2.35 8.61 -2.44
N GLU A 76 -1.89 9.25 -3.52
CA GLU A 76 -2.60 9.31 -4.79
C GLU A 76 -1.58 9.57 -5.91
N ASP A 77 -1.76 8.92 -7.04
CA ASP A 77 -0.94 9.14 -8.23
C ASP A 77 -1.76 8.80 -9.49
N SER A 78 -2.17 9.84 -10.20
CA SER A 78 -2.92 9.69 -11.45
C SER A 78 -2.05 9.56 -12.69
N GLY A 79 -0.73 9.75 -12.55
CA GLY A 79 0.20 9.80 -13.68
C GLY A 79 0.89 8.49 -13.99
N GLY A 80 0.68 7.44 -13.19
CA GLY A 80 1.33 6.14 -13.37
C GLY A 80 2.45 5.90 -12.36
N PHE A 81 2.08 5.31 -11.24
CA PHE A 81 2.99 4.90 -10.18
C PHE A 81 3.64 3.56 -10.56
N ALA A 82 4.96 3.53 -10.64
CA ALA A 82 5.67 2.29 -10.90
C ALA A 82 5.64 1.43 -9.63
N ILE A 83 4.87 0.32 -9.68
CA ILE A 83 4.58 -0.49 -8.50
C ILE A 83 5.73 -1.43 -8.11
N GLY A 84 6.73 -1.59 -8.96
CA GLY A 84 7.85 -2.49 -8.69
C GLY A 84 7.54 -3.96 -8.95
N ALA A 85 6.51 -4.25 -9.73
CA ALA A 85 6.11 -5.59 -10.13
C ALA A 85 5.51 -5.57 -11.52
N THR A 86 5.46 -6.73 -12.17
CA THR A 86 4.78 -6.90 -13.46
C THR A 86 3.44 -7.56 -13.22
N ILE A 87 2.35 -6.86 -13.56
CA ILE A 87 0.97 -7.28 -13.30
C ILE A 87 0.16 -6.97 -14.55
N LEU A 88 -0.93 -7.71 -14.79
CA LEU A 88 -1.78 -7.48 -15.96
C LEU A 88 -2.44 -6.10 -15.90
N SER A 89 -2.43 -5.39 -17.03
CA SER A 89 -3.17 -4.14 -17.20
C SER A 89 -4.65 -4.37 -16.90
N GLY A 90 -5.26 -3.45 -16.15
CA GLY A 90 -6.65 -3.55 -15.73
C GLY A 90 -6.89 -4.26 -14.41
N ASP A 91 -5.88 -4.94 -13.85
CA ASP A 91 -6.02 -5.56 -12.54
C ASP A 91 -6.19 -4.49 -11.46
N THR A 92 -7.10 -4.75 -10.53
CA THR A 92 -7.28 -3.92 -9.34
C THR A 92 -6.34 -4.40 -8.24
N LEU A 93 -5.81 -3.45 -7.47
CA LEU A 93 -4.93 -3.73 -6.34
C LEU A 93 -5.66 -3.46 -5.04
N TRP A 94 -5.48 -4.34 -4.05
CA TRP A 94 -6.06 -4.21 -2.70
C TRP A 94 -4.99 -4.40 -1.63
N SER A 95 -5.31 -3.96 -0.41
CA SER A 95 -4.52 -4.32 0.76
C SER A 95 -4.58 -5.83 0.99
N SER A 96 -3.46 -6.39 1.45
CA SER A 96 -3.32 -7.82 1.73
C SER A 96 -3.38 -8.10 3.23
N ALA A 97 -3.68 -9.35 3.59
CA ALA A 97 -3.54 -9.85 4.95
C ALA A 97 -2.08 -10.11 5.35
N THR A 98 -1.16 -9.98 4.42
CA THR A 98 0.28 -9.97 4.72
C THR A 98 0.67 -8.53 5.13
N PRO A 99 1.28 -8.29 6.31
CA PRO A 99 1.64 -6.95 6.74
C PRO A 99 2.43 -6.17 5.68
N GLY A 100 1.96 -4.99 5.32
CA GLY A 100 2.56 -4.14 4.29
C GLY A 100 2.33 -4.62 2.85
N GLY A 101 1.67 -5.75 2.65
CA GLY A 101 1.50 -6.35 1.33
C GLY A 101 0.35 -5.73 0.54
N ILE A 102 0.43 -5.91 -0.78
CA ILE A 102 -0.60 -5.54 -1.75
C ILE A 102 -0.95 -6.81 -2.52
N THR A 103 -2.23 -7.07 -2.72
CA THR A 103 -2.70 -8.20 -3.51
C THR A 103 -3.43 -7.73 -4.76
N LYS A 104 -3.34 -8.54 -5.83
CA LYS A 104 -4.10 -8.35 -7.07
C LYS A 104 -5.28 -9.31 -7.17
N THR A 105 -5.43 -10.21 -6.20
CA THR A 105 -6.39 -11.32 -6.27
C THR A 105 -7.69 -10.94 -5.59
N ALA A 106 -8.76 -10.75 -6.38
CA ALA A 106 -10.09 -10.44 -5.85
C ALA A 106 -10.60 -11.55 -4.90
N ALA A 107 -10.20 -12.79 -5.10
CA ALA A 107 -10.56 -13.92 -4.24
C ALA A 107 -10.02 -13.79 -2.82
N ASP A 108 -8.99 -12.96 -2.59
CA ASP A 108 -8.46 -12.66 -1.26
C ASP A 108 -9.38 -11.71 -0.47
N GLN A 109 -10.32 -11.05 -1.13
CA GLN A 109 -11.26 -10.14 -0.51
C GLN A 109 -12.47 -10.91 0.02
N VAL A 110 -12.28 -11.56 1.16
CA VAL A 110 -13.24 -12.47 1.79
C VAL A 110 -13.68 -11.97 3.16
N SER A 111 -14.64 -12.66 3.78
CA SER A 111 -15.08 -12.40 5.15
C SER A 111 -13.88 -12.30 6.11
N GLY A 112 -13.91 -11.32 7.00
CA GLY A 112 -12.83 -11.06 7.96
C GLY A 112 -11.73 -10.12 7.45
N ILE A 113 -11.83 -9.65 6.21
CA ILE A 113 -10.86 -8.74 5.61
C ILE A 113 -11.45 -7.32 5.54
N TYR A 114 -10.65 -6.32 5.88
CA TYR A 114 -10.97 -4.92 5.59
C TYR A 114 -10.53 -4.65 4.15
N SER A 115 -11.49 -4.61 3.24
CA SER A 115 -11.21 -4.41 1.82
C SER A 115 -10.84 -2.95 1.54
N THR A 116 -9.60 -2.70 1.16
CA THR A 116 -9.14 -1.36 0.78
C THR A 116 -8.60 -1.40 -0.63
N PRO A 117 -9.34 -0.86 -1.61
CA PRO A 117 -8.79 -0.67 -2.96
C PRO A 117 -7.62 0.31 -2.90
N ILE A 118 -6.52 -0.05 -3.57
CA ILE A 118 -5.31 0.76 -3.64
C ILE A 118 -5.23 1.49 -4.97
N GLY A 119 -5.62 0.82 -6.04
CA GLY A 119 -5.55 1.38 -7.38
C GLY A 119 -5.80 0.33 -8.45
N VAL A 120 -5.54 0.73 -9.68
CA VAL A 120 -5.72 -0.14 -10.84
C VAL A 120 -4.49 -0.04 -11.75
N MET A 121 -4.08 -1.18 -12.32
CA MET A 121 -2.97 -1.21 -13.26
C MET A 121 -3.41 -0.60 -14.60
N ILE A 122 -2.71 0.44 -15.03
CA ILE A 122 -2.94 1.09 -16.34
C ILE A 122 -1.99 0.56 -17.42
N SER A 123 -0.92 -0.11 -16.99
CA SER A 123 -0.03 -0.88 -17.85
C SER A 123 0.47 -2.08 -17.03
N THR A 124 1.40 -2.86 -17.56
CA THR A 124 1.93 -4.02 -16.84
C THR A 124 2.83 -3.63 -15.65
N THR A 125 3.29 -2.39 -15.58
CA THR A 125 4.21 -1.92 -14.52
C THR A 125 3.73 -0.66 -13.80
N LEU A 126 2.76 0.06 -14.36
CA LEU A 126 2.28 1.33 -13.82
C LEU A 126 0.85 1.20 -13.32
N ALA A 127 0.58 1.77 -12.16
CA ALA A 127 -0.73 1.80 -11.55
C ALA A 127 -1.21 3.23 -11.33
N LYS A 128 -2.53 3.44 -11.47
CA LYS A 128 -3.19 4.64 -10.99
C LYS A 128 -3.56 4.39 -9.53
N ILE A 129 -3.02 5.20 -8.62
CA ILE A 129 -3.16 5.01 -7.18
C ILE A 129 -4.17 5.99 -6.62
N LYS A 130 -5.12 5.48 -5.85
CA LYS A 130 -6.03 6.29 -5.02
C LYS A 130 -6.52 5.40 -3.88
N ILE A 131 -6.00 5.62 -2.69
CA ILE A 131 -6.27 4.76 -1.54
C ILE A 131 -7.50 5.27 -0.81
N ILE A 132 -8.55 4.44 -0.76
CA ILE A 132 -9.79 4.73 -0.04
C ILE A 132 -10.04 3.56 0.90
N PRO A 133 -9.85 3.72 2.23
CA PRO A 133 -10.07 2.64 3.17
C PRO A 133 -11.49 2.09 3.08
N GLY A 134 -11.60 0.77 2.97
CA GLY A 134 -12.86 0.07 2.92
C GLY A 134 -13.26 -0.50 4.27
N GLY A 135 -14.50 -0.96 4.37
CA GLY A 135 -15.02 -1.59 5.56
C GLY A 135 -14.69 -3.09 5.63
N LEU A 136 -14.97 -3.66 6.79
CA LEU A 136 -14.85 -5.10 7.02
C LEU A 136 -15.84 -5.87 6.16
N ILE A 137 -15.38 -6.91 5.51
CA ILE A 137 -16.23 -7.86 4.81
C ILE A 137 -16.81 -8.83 5.84
N ALA A 138 -18.13 -8.85 5.91
CA ALA A 138 -18.85 -9.71 6.83
C ALA A 138 -18.84 -11.19 6.41
#